data_7727409a26afe56508a01c0b99e15ca8
#
_entry.id   7727409a26afe56508a01c0b99e15ca8
#
_cell.length_a   1.000
_cell.length_b   1.000
_cell.length_c   1.000
_cell.angle_alpha   90.00
_cell.angle_beta   90.00
_cell.angle_gamma   90.00
#
_symmetry.space_group_name_H-M   'P 1'
#
loop_
_entity.id
_entity.type
_entity.pdbx_description
1 polymer ?
#
loop_
_entity_poly.entity_id
_entity_poly.type
_entity_poly.pdbx_seq_one_letter_code
_entity_poly.pdbx_strand_id
1 'polypeptide(L)'
;MRKLTLTFMLFVALAAVGQDRQRFNLPVIQTKYTADPAPYVHGDTVYLYTTHDEDDAEGFKMKDWLLYTSTDMVNWQDHGAVASLRDFPWYKGNNGAWAECVVERDGKWYMYCPIHGNGIGVLVADSPYGPFKDVLGKPLVWRQEHWYDIDPSVWVDDDGRAYMYWGNPHTYCVELNEDMISLKGDIMTMAPIADYQEGPWLWKRGGWYYLAFASTCCPEGIGYAMSKSPTGPWEHKGHIMDHTPRTRGNHPGIIEFKGKWYCFGLNYDVFRLETSRHAERRSVSAAEMTYNADGTIQELPYFLDCKLEQAGTFNPYRRVEAETMAWGYGLKTTRENPSGPWNETLFVTDIDDGEYILVRGVDFGSGASSIDASCSSLLFGGRIEIRLDTPDGWKAGEIDVPNTKFKYETLTTALTRCNGVHDVYFVFKSTSMQKRNLFNFDWWEAKKSSVGNK
;
A
#
# COMPACT_ATOMS: atom_id res chain seq x y z
N MET A 1 10.47 -19.70 35.83
CA MET A 1 9.35 -20.41 35.18
C MET A 1 8.38 -19.50 34.41
N ARG A 2 8.39 -18.16 34.56
CA ARG A 2 7.49 -17.26 33.80
C ARG A 2 7.99 -16.84 32.40
N LYS A 3 9.29 -16.97 32.13
CA LYS A 3 9.87 -16.57 30.82
C LYS A 3 9.72 -17.63 29.71
N LEU A 4 9.52 -18.92 30.06
CA LEU A 4 9.35 -19.98 29.07
C LEU A 4 7.95 -20.01 28.43
N THR A 5 6.94 -19.56 29.18
CA THR A 5 5.54 -19.55 28.71
C THR A 5 5.28 -18.41 27.71
N LEU A 6 5.97 -17.26 27.82
CA LEU A 6 5.80 -16.14 26.91
C LEU A 6 6.42 -16.40 25.52
N THR A 7 7.56 -17.10 25.48
CA THR A 7 8.23 -17.46 24.21
C THR A 7 7.40 -18.49 23.42
N PHE A 8 6.71 -19.42 24.12
CA PHE A 8 5.87 -20.41 23.47
C PHE A 8 4.58 -19.80 22.92
N MET A 9 4.00 -18.78 23.58
CA MET A 9 2.83 -18.05 23.08
C MET A 9 3.16 -17.19 21.85
N LEU A 10 4.34 -16.60 21.77
CA LEU A 10 4.77 -15.80 20.60
C LEU A 10 4.96 -16.69 19.36
N PHE A 11 5.56 -17.88 19.52
CA PHE A 11 5.71 -18.84 18.40
C PHE A 11 4.36 -19.41 17.93
N VAL A 12 3.43 -19.63 18.83
CA VAL A 12 2.07 -20.11 18.49
C VAL A 12 1.28 -19.01 17.79
N ALA A 13 1.43 -17.74 18.17
CA ALA A 13 0.77 -16.61 17.51
C ALA A 13 1.31 -16.40 16.09
N LEU A 14 2.63 -16.46 15.85
CA LEU A 14 3.24 -16.34 14.53
C LEU A 14 2.86 -17.51 13.60
N ALA A 15 2.84 -18.75 14.13
CA ALA A 15 2.38 -19.91 13.36
C ALA A 15 0.88 -19.83 13.05
N ALA A 16 0.05 -19.32 13.97
CA ALA A 16 -1.38 -19.10 13.75
C ALA A 16 -1.63 -18.03 12.68
N VAL A 17 -0.89 -16.93 12.71
CA VAL A 17 -0.98 -15.85 11.69
C VAL A 17 -0.57 -16.37 10.32
N GLY A 18 0.48 -17.21 10.21
CA GLY A 18 0.88 -17.83 8.95
C GLY A 18 -0.16 -18.79 8.38
N GLN A 19 -0.84 -19.57 9.23
CA GLN A 19 -1.91 -20.49 8.81
C GLN A 19 -3.21 -19.76 8.46
N ASP A 20 -3.54 -18.68 9.18
CA ASP A 20 -4.74 -17.88 8.90
C ASP A 20 -4.63 -17.12 7.59
N ARG A 21 -3.42 -16.77 7.15
CA ARG A 21 -3.23 -16.04 5.89
C ARG A 21 -3.59 -16.83 4.62
N GLN A 22 -3.49 -18.13 4.63
CA GLN A 22 -4.02 -18.96 3.54
C GLN A 22 -5.57 -18.88 3.47
N ARG A 23 -6.20 -18.37 4.51
CA ARG A 23 -7.64 -18.35 4.72
C ARG A 23 -8.28 -16.98 4.55
N PHE A 24 -7.54 -15.88 4.86
CA PHE A 24 -8.09 -14.52 4.96
C PHE A 24 -7.22 -13.51 4.21
N ASN A 25 -7.84 -12.42 3.78
CA ASN A 25 -7.18 -11.29 3.13
C ASN A 25 -6.56 -10.37 4.20
N LEU A 26 -5.30 -10.59 4.53
CA LEU A 26 -4.55 -9.72 5.44
C LEU A 26 -4.19 -8.38 4.79
N PRO A 27 -3.83 -7.34 5.56
CA PRO A 27 -3.35 -6.08 5.03
C PRO A 27 -2.27 -6.27 3.98
N VAL A 28 -2.36 -5.51 2.88
CA VAL A 28 -1.44 -5.67 1.73
C VAL A 28 -0.04 -5.17 2.02
N ILE A 29 0.11 -4.28 3.03
CA ILE A 29 1.39 -3.76 3.52
C ILE A 29 1.53 -4.09 5.00
N GLN A 30 2.71 -4.60 5.42
CA GLN A 30 2.96 -4.99 6.81
C GLN A 30 4.23 -4.37 7.40
N THR A 31 5.11 -3.80 6.56
CA THR A 31 6.39 -3.21 6.97
C THR A 31 6.27 -1.80 7.55
N LYS A 32 5.14 -1.13 7.25
CA LYS A 32 4.77 0.21 7.72
C LYS A 32 3.27 0.26 8.05
N TYR A 33 2.88 1.21 8.88
CA TYR A 33 1.48 1.53 9.11
C TYR A 33 0.98 2.48 8.03
N THR A 34 -0.06 2.08 7.30
CA THR A 34 -0.56 2.77 6.13
C THR A 34 -2.06 3.00 6.21
N ALA A 35 -2.54 4.10 5.68
CA ALA A 35 -3.97 4.40 5.63
C ALA A 35 -4.34 5.15 4.35
N ASP A 36 -5.61 5.47 4.23
CA ASP A 36 -6.18 6.38 3.24
C ASP A 36 -5.71 6.03 1.80
N PRO A 37 -6.02 4.82 1.32
CA PRO A 37 -5.48 4.31 0.06
C PRO A 37 -5.95 5.12 -1.14
N ALA A 38 -5.02 5.63 -1.93
CA ALA A 38 -5.26 6.30 -3.20
C ALA A 38 -4.65 5.49 -4.37
N PRO A 39 -5.30 4.41 -4.82
CA PRO A 39 -4.79 3.58 -5.90
C PRO A 39 -5.01 4.25 -7.27
N TYR A 40 -4.00 4.16 -8.14
CA TYR A 40 -4.06 4.61 -9.52
C TYR A 40 -3.52 3.54 -10.46
N VAL A 41 -4.21 3.29 -11.57
CA VAL A 41 -3.78 2.31 -12.57
C VAL A 41 -3.15 3.04 -13.76
N HIS A 42 -1.90 2.70 -14.08
CA HIS A 42 -1.24 3.16 -15.28
C HIS A 42 -0.54 1.99 -15.98
N GLY A 43 -0.96 1.69 -17.20
CA GLY A 43 -0.49 0.51 -17.91
C GLY A 43 -0.90 -0.80 -17.23
N ASP A 44 0.07 -1.65 -16.95
CA ASP A 44 -0.12 -2.94 -16.28
C ASP A 44 0.22 -2.89 -14.77
N THR A 45 0.32 -1.70 -14.22
CA THR A 45 0.78 -1.47 -12.84
C THR A 45 -0.26 -0.69 -12.05
N VAL A 46 -0.51 -1.13 -10.84
CA VAL A 46 -1.24 -0.38 -9.81
C VAL A 46 -0.23 0.38 -8.97
N TYR A 47 -0.40 1.68 -8.88
CA TYR A 47 0.32 2.59 -7.99
C TYR A 47 -0.58 2.88 -6.80
N LEU A 48 -0.20 2.42 -5.63
CA LEU A 48 -0.95 2.62 -4.39
C LEU A 48 -0.21 3.68 -3.57
N TYR A 49 -0.74 4.89 -3.56
CA TYR A 49 -0.31 5.92 -2.62
C TYR A 49 -1.05 5.74 -1.31
N THR A 50 -0.41 6.08 -0.19
CA THR A 50 -1.01 5.97 1.14
C THR A 50 -0.46 7.04 2.06
N THR A 51 -1.25 7.44 3.05
CA THR A 51 -0.70 8.11 4.22
C THR A 51 0.18 7.15 5.03
N HIS A 52 1.06 7.72 5.83
CA HIS A 52 1.97 7.00 6.71
C HIS A 52 1.69 7.35 8.17
N ASP A 53 1.10 6.43 8.90
CA ASP A 53 1.02 6.54 10.35
C ASP A 53 2.39 6.19 10.94
N GLU A 54 3.03 7.13 11.63
CA GLU A 54 4.36 6.91 12.21
C GLU A 54 4.37 5.73 13.20
N ASP A 55 5.46 4.99 13.27
CA ASP A 55 5.59 3.79 14.13
C ASP A 55 5.31 4.08 15.62
N ASP A 56 5.51 5.33 16.07
CA ASP A 56 5.26 5.79 17.43
C ASP A 56 3.96 6.60 17.60
N ALA A 57 3.07 6.57 16.59
CA ALA A 57 1.80 7.30 16.66
C ALA A 57 0.90 6.77 17.77
N GLU A 58 0.40 7.66 18.61
CA GLU A 58 -0.65 7.37 19.60
C GLU A 58 -2.00 8.01 19.17
N GLY A 59 -1.96 9.10 18.41
CA GLY A 59 -3.02 9.71 17.62
C GLY A 59 -2.52 9.92 16.20
N PHE A 60 -3.20 10.72 15.40
CA PHE A 60 -2.79 11.01 14.03
C PHE A 60 -1.43 11.72 13.99
N LYS A 61 -0.40 10.99 13.57
CA LYS A 61 0.98 11.47 13.42
C LYS A 61 1.49 11.03 12.06
N MET A 62 1.39 11.92 11.07
CA MET A 62 1.69 11.65 9.66
C MET A 62 2.52 12.79 9.07
N LYS A 63 3.61 12.48 8.39
CA LYS A 63 4.59 13.48 7.90
C LYS A 63 4.87 13.37 6.41
N ASP A 64 4.59 12.23 5.82
CA ASP A 64 4.91 11.91 4.44
C ASP A 64 3.86 10.99 3.82
N TRP A 65 3.97 10.80 2.51
CA TRP A 65 3.11 9.94 1.70
C TRP A 65 3.97 8.89 1.01
N LEU A 66 3.52 7.64 1.13
CA LEU A 66 4.21 6.45 0.64
C LEU A 66 3.68 6.03 -0.73
N LEU A 67 4.51 5.32 -1.49
CA LEU A 67 4.12 4.67 -2.72
C LEU A 67 4.47 3.18 -2.68
N TYR A 68 3.50 2.38 -3.09
CA TYR A 68 3.66 0.95 -3.37
C TYR A 68 3.20 0.65 -4.80
N THR A 69 3.82 -0.34 -5.45
CA THR A 69 3.38 -0.78 -6.77
C THR A 69 3.16 -2.28 -6.84
N SER A 70 2.18 -2.69 -7.63
CA SER A 70 1.91 -4.09 -7.91
C SER A 70 1.47 -4.29 -9.35
N THR A 71 1.89 -5.40 -9.95
CA THR A 71 1.39 -5.86 -11.25
C THR A 71 0.42 -7.03 -11.13
N ASP A 72 0.15 -7.48 -9.89
CA ASP A 72 -0.65 -8.68 -9.63
C ASP A 72 -1.61 -8.58 -8.43
N MET A 73 -1.70 -7.42 -7.79
CA MET A 73 -2.54 -7.11 -6.62
C MET A 73 -2.14 -7.80 -5.32
N VAL A 74 -1.13 -8.66 -5.33
CA VAL A 74 -0.74 -9.48 -4.16
C VAL A 74 0.69 -9.21 -3.72
N ASN A 75 1.63 -9.14 -4.67
CA ASN A 75 3.01 -8.77 -4.39
C ASN A 75 3.17 -7.27 -4.59
N TRP A 76 3.53 -6.55 -3.53
CA TRP A 76 3.66 -5.10 -3.52
C TRP A 76 5.11 -4.70 -3.28
N GLN A 77 5.66 -3.88 -4.17
CA GLN A 77 6.97 -3.27 -4.00
C GLN A 77 6.83 -1.95 -3.23
N ASP A 78 7.58 -1.79 -2.16
CA ASP A 78 7.68 -0.55 -1.38
C ASP A 78 8.67 0.41 -2.08
N HIS A 79 8.24 1.64 -2.34
CA HIS A 79 9.09 2.73 -2.85
C HIS A 79 9.41 3.78 -1.78
N GLY A 80 8.91 3.56 -0.56
CA GLY A 80 9.02 4.50 0.55
C GLY A 80 8.24 5.78 0.34
N ALA A 81 8.62 6.82 1.06
CA ALA A 81 8.01 8.13 0.88
C ALA A 81 8.42 8.75 -0.45
N VAL A 82 7.45 9.27 -1.21
CA VAL A 82 7.64 9.97 -2.48
C VAL A 82 7.34 11.47 -2.37
N ALA A 83 6.67 11.88 -1.30
CA ALA A 83 6.40 13.27 -0.94
C ALA A 83 6.25 13.41 0.58
N SER A 84 6.39 14.62 1.09
CA SER A 84 6.27 14.94 2.52
C SER A 84 5.83 16.38 2.77
N LEU A 85 5.53 16.70 4.00
CA LEU A 85 5.24 18.07 4.43
C LEU A 85 6.40 19.05 4.11
N ARG A 86 7.64 18.57 3.98
CA ARG A 86 8.81 19.38 3.64
C ARG A 86 8.78 19.89 2.20
N ASP A 87 7.99 19.28 1.34
CA ASP A 87 7.87 19.68 -0.07
C ASP A 87 6.94 20.89 -0.26
N PHE A 88 6.32 21.37 0.84
CA PHE A 88 5.52 22.59 0.88
C PHE A 88 6.24 23.73 1.63
N PRO A 89 6.98 24.62 0.94
CA PRO A 89 7.77 25.68 1.60
C PRO A 89 6.97 26.65 2.46
N TRP A 90 5.68 26.79 2.20
CA TRP A 90 4.75 27.65 2.96
C TRP A 90 4.28 27.03 4.27
N TYR A 91 4.33 25.69 4.42
CA TYR A 91 4.00 25.00 5.65
C TYR A 91 5.22 24.88 6.57
N LYS A 92 5.02 25.12 7.88
CA LYS A 92 6.12 25.09 8.87
C LYS A 92 5.90 24.09 10.00
N GLY A 93 4.80 23.33 9.95
CA GLY A 93 4.55 22.24 10.89
C GLY A 93 5.30 20.96 10.52
N ASN A 94 5.11 19.95 11.35
CA ASN A 94 5.75 18.64 11.19
C ASN A 94 4.77 17.46 11.34
N ASN A 95 3.47 17.73 11.23
CA ASN A 95 2.40 16.73 11.30
C ASN A 95 1.21 17.18 10.44
N GLY A 96 0.40 16.25 9.96
CA GLY A 96 -0.83 16.55 9.22
C GLY A 96 -0.77 16.22 7.71
N ALA A 97 0.11 15.32 7.29
CA ALA A 97 0.11 14.74 5.93
C ALA A 97 -1.03 13.74 5.79
N TRP A 98 -2.26 14.24 5.52
CA TRP A 98 -3.49 13.42 5.52
C TRP A 98 -3.82 12.87 4.13
N ALA A 99 -4.99 12.20 4.01
CA ALA A 99 -5.44 11.44 2.84
C ALA A 99 -5.27 12.19 1.50
N GLU A 100 -4.31 11.78 0.71
CA GLU A 100 -3.99 12.36 -0.59
C GLU A 100 -4.77 11.70 -1.73
N CYS A 101 -4.71 12.31 -2.91
CA CYS A 101 -5.13 11.71 -4.16
C CYS A 101 -4.11 12.00 -5.26
N VAL A 102 -3.82 11.00 -6.10
CA VAL A 102 -2.88 11.16 -7.21
C VAL A 102 -3.57 10.81 -8.52
N VAL A 103 -3.38 11.66 -9.53
CA VAL A 103 -3.85 11.42 -10.90
C VAL A 103 -2.78 11.79 -11.91
N GLU A 104 -2.79 11.12 -13.05
CA GLU A 104 -1.95 11.47 -14.20
C GLU A 104 -2.80 12.19 -15.25
N ARG A 105 -2.22 13.22 -15.87
CA ARG A 105 -2.75 13.87 -17.05
C ARG A 105 -1.61 14.40 -17.93
N ASP A 106 -1.64 14.05 -19.21
CA ASP A 106 -0.70 14.53 -20.24
C ASP A 106 0.77 14.30 -19.87
N GLY A 107 1.08 13.16 -19.24
CA GLY A 107 2.43 12.79 -18.81
C GLY A 107 2.90 13.48 -17.53
N LYS A 108 2.04 14.20 -16.84
CA LYS A 108 2.31 14.81 -15.53
C LYS A 108 1.49 14.11 -14.45
N TRP A 109 2.11 14.00 -13.28
CA TRP A 109 1.49 13.41 -12.10
C TRP A 109 1.19 14.51 -11.09
N TYR A 110 -0.06 14.58 -10.65
CA TYR A 110 -0.58 15.59 -9.72
C TYR A 110 -0.97 14.90 -8.42
N MET A 111 -0.36 15.31 -7.32
CA MET A 111 -0.67 14.82 -5.98
C MET A 111 -1.34 15.93 -5.19
N TYR A 112 -2.60 15.74 -4.82
CA TYR A 112 -3.39 16.68 -4.01
C TYR A 112 -3.27 16.25 -2.55
N CYS A 113 -2.60 17.09 -1.76
CA CYS A 113 -2.18 16.77 -0.42
C CYS A 113 -2.89 17.69 0.58
N PRO A 114 -3.83 17.18 1.38
CA PRO A 114 -4.36 17.97 2.47
C PRO A 114 -3.33 18.06 3.58
N ILE A 115 -3.17 19.26 4.11
CA ILE A 115 -2.34 19.52 5.29
C ILE A 115 -3.29 19.97 6.38
N HIS A 116 -3.49 19.14 7.39
CA HIS A 116 -4.49 19.32 8.43
C HIS A 116 -4.55 20.77 8.95
N GLY A 117 -5.72 21.41 8.82
CA GLY A 117 -5.96 22.80 9.22
C GLY A 117 -5.30 23.86 8.33
N ASN A 118 -4.67 23.48 7.21
CA ASN A 118 -3.94 24.38 6.30
C ASN A 118 -4.38 24.25 4.84
N GLY A 119 -5.48 23.54 4.58
CA GLY A 119 -6.03 23.36 3.24
C GLY A 119 -5.37 22.24 2.44
N ILE A 120 -5.62 22.23 1.14
CA ILE A 120 -5.14 21.23 0.17
C ILE A 120 -4.07 21.86 -0.72
N GLY A 121 -2.84 21.38 -0.64
CA GLY A 121 -1.77 21.70 -1.57
C GLY A 121 -1.78 20.78 -2.81
N VAL A 122 -1.04 21.15 -3.83
CA VAL A 122 -0.81 20.30 -5.00
C VAL A 122 0.67 20.23 -5.33
N LEU A 123 1.18 19.02 -5.48
CA LEU A 123 2.53 18.73 -5.94
C LEU A 123 2.47 18.16 -7.36
N VAL A 124 3.48 18.46 -8.18
CA VAL A 124 3.56 17.99 -9.58
C VAL A 124 4.87 17.28 -9.82
N ALA A 125 4.83 16.18 -10.58
CA ALA A 125 5.99 15.41 -11.00
C ALA A 125 5.89 14.97 -12.46
N ASP A 126 7.02 14.56 -13.06
CA ASP A 126 7.11 13.94 -14.37
C ASP A 126 7.03 12.41 -14.32
N SER A 127 6.91 11.86 -13.13
CA SER A 127 6.94 10.42 -12.87
C SER A 127 6.07 10.07 -11.65
N PRO A 128 5.43 8.88 -11.62
CA PRO A 128 4.69 8.41 -10.44
C PRO A 128 5.56 8.29 -9.18
N TYR A 129 6.87 8.16 -9.36
CA TYR A 129 7.85 8.05 -8.27
C TYR A 129 8.37 9.41 -7.79
N GLY A 130 7.87 10.51 -8.36
CA GLY A 130 8.37 11.85 -8.09
C GLY A 130 9.65 12.17 -8.89
N PRO A 131 10.48 13.17 -8.46
CA PRO A 131 10.23 13.99 -7.28
C PRO A 131 9.04 14.93 -7.48
N PHE A 132 8.12 14.90 -6.54
CA PHE A 132 6.98 15.81 -6.51
C PHE A 132 7.39 17.19 -6.00
N LYS A 133 6.87 18.27 -6.61
CA LYS A 133 7.24 19.65 -6.29
C LYS A 133 6.03 20.54 -6.16
N ASP A 134 6.01 21.37 -5.13
CA ASP A 134 5.03 22.45 -5.00
C ASP A 134 5.28 23.51 -6.08
N VAL A 135 4.29 23.68 -6.96
CA VAL A 135 4.34 24.65 -8.07
C VAL A 135 3.56 25.92 -7.80
N LEU A 136 2.76 25.96 -6.71
CA LEU A 136 1.93 27.10 -6.34
C LEU A 136 2.55 27.96 -5.24
N GLY A 137 3.33 27.38 -4.33
CA GLY A 137 3.86 28.06 -3.15
C GLY A 137 2.77 28.48 -2.14
N LYS A 138 1.58 27.87 -2.24
CA LYS A 138 0.41 28.09 -1.41
C LYS A 138 -0.60 26.95 -1.58
N PRO A 139 -1.60 26.79 -0.68
CA PRO A 139 -2.70 25.87 -0.91
C PRO A 139 -3.46 26.17 -2.21
N LEU A 140 -3.90 25.12 -2.91
CA LEU A 140 -4.86 25.21 -4.01
C LEU A 140 -6.26 25.58 -3.48
N VAL A 141 -6.64 24.93 -2.37
CA VAL A 141 -7.88 25.21 -1.63
C VAL A 141 -7.55 25.44 -0.16
N TRP A 142 -8.01 26.56 0.38
CA TRP A 142 -7.97 26.82 1.82
C TRP A 142 -9.05 27.83 2.20
N ARG A 143 -10.14 27.34 2.76
CA ARG A 143 -11.27 28.18 3.17
C ARG A 143 -11.15 28.70 4.60
N GLN A 144 -10.00 28.42 5.25
CA GLN A 144 -9.69 28.82 6.63
C GLN A 144 -10.67 28.25 7.69
N GLU A 145 -11.45 27.27 7.33
CA GLU A 145 -12.40 26.58 8.19
C GLU A 145 -11.74 25.31 8.74
N HIS A 146 -10.91 25.48 9.76
CA HIS A 146 -10.28 24.41 10.50
C HIS A 146 -9.87 23.21 9.61
N TRP A 147 -10.44 22.03 9.78
CA TRP A 147 -10.04 20.78 9.11
C TRP A 147 -10.96 20.32 7.98
N TYR A 148 -11.91 21.14 7.56
CA TYR A 148 -12.88 20.76 6.52
C TYR A 148 -12.31 20.57 5.11
N ASP A 149 -11.19 21.20 4.80
CA ASP A 149 -10.52 21.02 3.50
C ASP A 149 -9.53 19.85 3.59
N ILE A 150 -10.07 18.61 3.56
CA ILE A 150 -9.35 17.34 3.68
C ILE A 150 -9.86 16.34 2.65
N ASP A 151 -9.12 15.26 2.44
CA ASP A 151 -9.48 14.07 1.69
C ASP A 151 -9.88 14.34 0.24
N PRO A 152 -9.02 14.99 -0.57
CA PRO A 152 -9.33 15.22 -1.97
C PRO A 152 -9.39 13.92 -2.76
N SER A 153 -10.33 13.87 -3.71
CA SER A 153 -10.40 12.88 -4.77
C SER A 153 -10.55 13.61 -6.09
N VAL A 154 -9.72 13.30 -7.07
CA VAL A 154 -9.76 13.91 -8.39
C VAL A 154 -10.07 12.86 -9.43
N TRP A 155 -11.05 13.16 -10.28
CA TRP A 155 -11.46 12.34 -11.41
C TRP A 155 -11.35 13.13 -12.70
N VAL A 156 -10.68 12.58 -13.70
CA VAL A 156 -10.66 13.10 -15.06
C VAL A 156 -11.68 12.30 -15.89
N ASP A 157 -12.73 12.97 -16.36
CA ASP A 157 -13.79 12.34 -17.11
C ASP A 157 -13.41 12.10 -18.58
N ASP A 158 -14.22 11.28 -19.28
CA ASP A 158 -14.01 10.92 -20.69
C ASP A 158 -13.98 12.13 -21.65
N ASP A 159 -14.59 13.26 -21.26
CA ASP A 159 -14.57 14.51 -22.02
C ASP A 159 -13.39 15.43 -21.68
N GLY A 160 -12.46 14.96 -20.83
CA GLY A 160 -11.28 15.67 -20.39
C GLY A 160 -11.50 16.68 -19.27
N ARG A 161 -12.73 16.87 -18.78
CA ARG A 161 -12.97 17.70 -17.59
C ARG A 161 -12.51 16.97 -16.34
N ALA A 162 -11.90 17.71 -15.43
CA ALA A 162 -11.44 17.19 -14.14
C ALA A 162 -12.28 17.76 -13.00
N TYR A 163 -12.69 16.90 -12.09
CA TYR A 163 -13.50 17.25 -10.93
C TYR A 163 -12.76 16.87 -9.67
N MET A 164 -12.64 17.79 -8.71
CA MET A 164 -12.08 17.55 -7.39
C MET A 164 -13.22 17.54 -6.37
N TYR A 165 -13.32 16.46 -5.61
CA TYR A 165 -14.19 16.26 -4.46
C TYR A 165 -13.39 16.25 -3.18
N TRP A 166 -13.94 16.75 -2.06
CA TRP A 166 -13.29 16.70 -0.75
C TRP A 166 -14.27 17.04 0.38
N GLY A 167 -13.83 16.88 1.62
CA GLY A 167 -14.42 17.52 2.80
C GLY A 167 -15.05 16.59 3.83
N ASN A 168 -15.21 17.13 5.04
CA ASN A 168 -15.83 16.50 6.20
C ASN A 168 -16.56 17.57 7.05
N PRO A 169 -17.81 17.40 7.49
CA PRO A 169 -18.77 16.37 7.05
C PRO A 169 -19.53 16.77 5.77
N HIS A 170 -19.22 17.90 5.18
CA HIS A 170 -19.83 18.36 3.95
C HIS A 170 -18.98 17.97 2.74
N THR A 171 -19.66 17.51 1.70
CA THR A 171 -19.01 17.21 0.43
C THR A 171 -18.92 18.47 -0.41
N TYR A 172 -17.74 18.81 -0.87
CA TYR A 172 -17.47 19.90 -1.79
C TYR A 172 -17.02 19.36 -3.13
N CYS A 173 -17.29 20.12 -4.20
CA CYS A 173 -16.87 19.79 -5.55
C CYS A 173 -16.49 21.05 -6.31
N VAL A 174 -15.47 20.98 -7.16
CA VAL A 174 -15.11 22.01 -8.11
C VAL A 174 -14.55 21.38 -9.37
N GLU A 175 -14.77 21.99 -10.52
CA GLU A 175 -14.05 21.65 -11.75
C GLU A 175 -12.64 22.26 -11.70
N LEU A 176 -11.63 21.51 -12.11
CA LEU A 176 -10.27 22.01 -12.30
C LEU A 176 -10.08 22.51 -13.72
N ASN A 177 -9.22 23.51 -13.90
CA ASN A 177 -8.76 23.88 -15.22
C ASN A 177 -7.86 22.78 -15.82
N GLU A 178 -7.56 22.87 -17.11
CA GLU A 178 -6.71 21.91 -17.82
C GLU A 178 -5.30 21.78 -17.22
N ASP A 179 -4.84 22.83 -16.55
CA ASP A 179 -3.54 22.85 -15.84
C ASP A 179 -3.51 21.97 -14.57
N MET A 180 -4.67 21.49 -14.11
CA MET A 180 -4.85 20.66 -12.91
C MET A 180 -4.41 21.31 -11.58
N ILE A 181 -4.00 22.58 -11.62
CA ILE A 181 -3.48 23.33 -10.46
C ILE A 181 -4.23 24.64 -10.20
N SER A 182 -5.35 24.84 -10.86
CA SER A 182 -6.24 25.97 -10.63
C SER A 182 -7.71 25.58 -10.76
N LEU A 183 -8.58 26.31 -10.04
CA LEU A 183 -10.00 26.03 -9.98
C LEU A 183 -10.73 26.67 -11.17
N LYS A 184 -11.73 25.97 -11.73
CA LYS A 184 -12.61 26.48 -12.76
C LYS A 184 -14.01 26.74 -12.19
N GLY A 185 -14.31 27.99 -11.96
CA GLY A 185 -15.57 28.41 -11.35
C GLY A 185 -15.58 28.36 -9.82
N ASP A 186 -16.78 28.37 -9.25
CA ASP A 186 -16.98 28.43 -7.82
C ASP A 186 -17.00 27.02 -7.20
N ILE A 187 -16.56 26.92 -5.96
CA ILE A 187 -16.67 25.70 -5.16
C ILE A 187 -18.15 25.47 -4.84
N MET A 188 -18.65 24.32 -5.24
CA MET A 188 -20.00 23.86 -4.95
C MET A 188 -20.04 23.11 -3.63
N THR A 189 -20.96 23.47 -2.74
CA THR A 189 -21.35 22.61 -1.61
C THR A 189 -22.41 21.65 -2.13
N MET A 190 -22.12 20.36 -2.08
CA MET A 190 -23.04 19.34 -2.57
C MET A 190 -24.26 19.21 -1.63
N ALA A 191 -25.41 18.77 -2.18
CA ALA A 191 -26.51 18.37 -1.33
C ALA A 191 -26.08 17.23 -0.39
N PRO A 192 -26.57 17.19 0.85
CA PRO A 192 -26.20 16.15 1.80
C PRO A 192 -26.46 14.75 1.24
N ILE A 193 -25.44 13.90 1.31
CA ILE A 193 -25.54 12.48 0.97
C ILE A 193 -25.75 11.73 2.29
N ALA A 194 -26.76 10.86 2.32
CA ALA A 194 -27.01 10.08 3.53
C ALA A 194 -25.77 9.24 3.89
N ASP A 195 -25.48 9.22 5.19
CA ASP A 195 -24.35 8.46 5.76
C ASP A 195 -22.94 8.91 5.34
N TYR A 196 -22.80 10.04 4.64
CA TYR A 196 -21.48 10.60 4.30
C TYR A 196 -20.80 11.18 5.53
N GLN A 197 -19.53 10.83 5.73
CA GLN A 197 -18.64 11.42 6.72
C GLN A 197 -17.48 12.17 6.06
N GLU A 198 -16.64 11.46 5.29
CA GLU A 198 -15.40 11.98 4.70
C GLU A 198 -14.87 11.05 3.59
N GLY A 199 -13.66 11.30 3.08
CA GLY A 199 -12.95 10.41 2.17
C GLY A 199 -13.69 10.12 0.87
N PRO A 200 -14.19 11.12 0.11
CA PRO A 200 -14.90 10.86 -1.14
C PRO A 200 -13.98 10.25 -2.18
N TRP A 201 -14.45 9.25 -2.92
CA TRP A 201 -13.75 8.64 -4.05
C TRP A 201 -14.68 8.51 -5.25
N LEU A 202 -14.34 9.21 -6.34
CA LEU A 202 -15.14 9.27 -7.54
C LEU A 202 -14.61 8.33 -8.63
N TRP A 203 -15.51 7.56 -9.27
CA TRP A 203 -15.21 6.81 -10.50
C TRP A 203 -16.44 6.65 -11.38
N LYS A 204 -16.25 6.13 -12.60
CA LYS A 204 -17.30 5.92 -13.60
C LYS A 204 -17.31 4.48 -14.09
N ARG A 205 -18.51 3.91 -14.25
CA ARG A 205 -18.71 2.58 -14.82
C ARG A 205 -20.08 2.46 -15.45
N GLY A 206 -20.15 1.92 -16.66
CA GLY A 206 -21.43 1.61 -17.33
C GLY A 206 -22.40 2.79 -17.47
N GLY A 207 -21.87 4.01 -17.67
CA GLY A 207 -22.67 5.24 -17.79
C GLY A 207 -23.26 5.74 -16.47
N TRP A 208 -22.76 5.27 -15.34
CA TRP A 208 -23.00 5.77 -14.00
C TRP A 208 -21.72 6.33 -13.39
N TYR A 209 -21.85 7.42 -12.65
CA TYR A 209 -20.86 7.92 -11.71
C TYR A 209 -21.15 7.35 -10.34
N TYR A 210 -20.10 6.98 -9.64
CA TYR A 210 -20.13 6.45 -8.28
C TYR A 210 -19.28 7.34 -7.40
N LEU A 211 -19.76 7.60 -6.20
CA LEU A 211 -19.03 8.30 -5.16
C LEU A 211 -19.06 7.42 -3.92
N ALA A 212 -17.93 6.77 -3.61
CA ALA A 212 -17.73 6.08 -2.35
C ALA A 212 -17.19 7.04 -1.29
N PHE A 213 -17.37 6.71 -0.02
CA PHE A 213 -16.97 7.55 1.10
C PHE A 213 -16.90 6.73 2.40
N ALA A 214 -16.12 7.22 3.37
CA ALA A 214 -16.23 6.75 4.74
C ALA A 214 -17.62 7.12 5.29
N SER A 215 -18.32 6.14 5.83
CA SER A 215 -19.65 6.34 6.41
C SER A 215 -19.58 7.02 7.78
N THR A 216 -20.73 7.40 8.30
CA THR A 216 -20.81 8.12 9.58
C THR A 216 -20.11 7.35 10.71
N CYS A 217 -19.21 8.03 11.40
CA CYS A 217 -18.44 7.51 12.54
C CYS A 217 -19.29 7.38 13.81
N CYS A 218 -19.06 6.56 14.72
CA CYS A 218 -18.24 5.35 14.79
C CYS A 218 -19.07 4.20 15.35
N PRO A 219 -19.00 2.99 14.83
CA PRO A 219 -18.05 2.49 13.85
C PRO A 219 -18.35 2.96 12.43
N GLU A 220 -17.36 2.85 11.55
CA GLU A 220 -17.48 3.23 10.14
C GLU A 220 -17.52 2.02 9.21
N GLY A 221 -18.17 2.22 8.05
CA GLY A 221 -18.11 1.36 6.90
C GLY A 221 -17.64 2.15 5.68
N ILE A 222 -17.85 1.60 4.50
CA ILE A 222 -17.68 2.27 3.21
C ILE A 222 -19.06 2.39 2.57
N GLY A 223 -19.63 3.60 2.59
CA GLY A 223 -20.89 3.93 1.90
C GLY A 223 -20.64 4.30 0.44
N TYR A 224 -21.72 4.32 -0.37
CA TYR A 224 -21.61 4.84 -1.73
C TYR A 224 -22.92 5.43 -2.24
N ALA A 225 -22.80 6.34 -3.20
CA ALA A 225 -23.90 6.94 -3.93
C ALA A 225 -23.67 6.83 -5.45
N MET A 226 -24.74 6.91 -6.23
CA MET A 226 -24.70 6.87 -7.68
C MET A 226 -25.35 8.11 -8.28
N SER A 227 -24.90 8.52 -9.48
CA SER A 227 -25.44 9.63 -10.25
C SER A 227 -25.29 9.39 -11.76
N LYS A 228 -26.07 10.15 -12.57
CA LYS A 228 -25.87 10.24 -14.02
C LYS A 228 -24.96 11.41 -14.44
N SER A 229 -24.53 12.21 -13.48
CA SER A 229 -23.64 13.35 -13.70
C SER A 229 -22.49 13.31 -12.70
N PRO A 230 -21.26 13.75 -13.09
CA PRO A 230 -20.12 13.84 -12.16
C PRO A 230 -20.33 14.84 -11.03
N THR A 231 -21.34 15.70 -11.11
CA THR A 231 -21.70 16.70 -10.10
C THR A 231 -23.05 16.42 -9.42
N GLY A 232 -23.53 15.17 -9.48
CA GLY A 232 -24.80 14.81 -8.89
C GLY A 232 -26.04 15.15 -9.73
N PRO A 233 -27.26 15.11 -9.16
CA PRO A 233 -27.53 14.75 -7.76
C PRO A 233 -27.14 13.31 -7.42
N TRP A 234 -26.67 13.10 -6.20
CA TRP A 234 -26.21 11.81 -5.70
C TRP A 234 -27.35 11.08 -4.96
N GLU A 235 -27.58 9.85 -5.34
CA GLU A 235 -28.52 8.95 -4.68
C GLU A 235 -27.74 7.89 -3.87
N HIS A 236 -27.86 7.93 -2.54
CA HIS A 236 -27.26 6.93 -1.66
C HIS A 236 -27.80 5.53 -1.97
N LYS A 237 -26.93 4.54 -2.11
CA LYS A 237 -27.27 3.17 -2.53
C LYS A 237 -26.98 2.10 -1.47
N GLY A 238 -26.45 2.46 -0.31
CA GLY A 238 -26.04 1.56 0.74
C GLY A 238 -24.53 1.50 0.92
N HIS A 239 -24.01 0.34 1.28
CA HIS A 239 -22.62 0.16 1.62
C HIS A 239 -21.90 -0.77 0.63
N ILE A 240 -20.64 -0.46 0.36
CA ILE A 240 -19.66 -1.40 -0.23
C ILE A 240 -19.21 -2.37 0.86
N MET A 241 -18.99 -1.85 2.07
CA MET A 241 -18.68 -2.63 3.27
C MET A 241 -19.42 -2.00 4.45
N ASP A 242 -20.22 -2.79 5.15
CA ASP A 242 -21.03 -2.30 6.27
C ASP A 242 -20.15 -1.88 7.47
N HIS A 243 -20.78 -1.16 8.39
CA HIS A 243 -20.15 -0.67 9.61
C HIS A 243 -19.56 -1.82 10.43
N THR A 244 -18.34 -1.62 10.90
CA THR A 244 -17.66 -2.60 11.74
C THR A 244 -16.86 -1.92 12.86
N PRO A 245 -16.91 -2.41 14.11
CA PRO A 245 -16.11 -1.87 15.20
C PRO A 245 -14.60 -2.05 15.01
N ARG A 246 -14.18 -2.67 13.90
CA ARG A 246 -12.77 -2.93 13.55
C ARG A 246 -12.13 -1.79 12.78
N THR A 247 -12.92 -0.82 12.31
CA THR A 247 -12.43 0.30 11.50
C THR A 247 -12.93 1.65 12.01
N ARG A 248 -12.10 2.67 11.80
CA ARG A 248 -12.40 4.09 11.95
C ARG A 248 -11.71 4.85 10.82
N GLY A 249 -12.42 5.80 10.16
CA GLY A 249 -11.87 6.53 9.02
C GLY A 249 -11.63 5.64 7.82
N ASN A 250 -12.59 4.78 7.45
CA ASN A 250 -12.42 3.79 6.40
C ASN A 250 -12.51 4.41 5.01
N HIS A 251 -11.48 5.12 4.60
CA HIS A 251 -11.40 5.76 3.29
C HIS A 251 -11.33 4.71 2.17
N PRO A 252 -12.22 4.79 1.17
CA PRO A 252 -12.18 3.89 0.02
C PRO A 252 -11.21 4.34 -1.06
N GLY A 253 -10.59 3.37 -1.75
CA GLY A 253 -9.96 3.56 -3.05
C GLY A 253 -10.49 2.51 -4.01
N ILE A 254 -11.09 2.91 -5.13
CA ILE A 254 -11.73 1.98 -6.08
C ILE A 254 -11.04 2.06 -7.43
N ILE A 255 -10.64 0.91 -7.96
CA ILE A 255 -10.02 0.80 -9.30
C ILE A 255 -10.54 -0.40 -10.08
N GLU A 256 -10.42 -0.30 -11.39
CA GLU A 256 -10.46 -1.46 -12.29
C GLU A 256 -9.03 -1.84 -12.69
N PHE A 257 -8.68 -3.11 -12.53
CA PHE A 257 -7.38 -3.63 -12.94
C PHE A 257 -7.53 -5.03 -13.52
N LYS A 258 -6.96 -5.24 -14.72
CA LYS A 258 -7.04 -6.52 -15.46
C LYS A 258 -8.46 -7.11 -15.54
N GLY A 259 -9.46 -6.24 -15.75
CA GLY A 259 -10.85 -6.63 -15.93
C GLY A 259 -11.60 -7.00 -14.64
N LYS A 260 -11.01 -6.78 -13.49
CA LYS A 260 -11.63 -6.93 -12.17
C LYS A 260 -11.67 -5.60 -11.43
N TRP A 261 -12.67 -5.43 -10.57
CA TRP A 261 -12.79 -4.25 -9.72
C TRP A 261 -12.29 -4.56 -8.32
N TYR A 262 -11.62 -3.59 -7.71
CA TYR A 262 -11.05 -3.72 -6.39
C TYR A 262 -11.45 -2.54 -5.51
N CYS A 263 -11.79 -2.85 -4.27
CA CYS A 263 -12.01 -1.89 -3.20
C CYS A 263 -10.85 -1.98 -2.21
N PHE A 264 -10.16 -0.87 -2.01
CA PHE A 264 -9.19 -0.68 -0.94
C PHE A 264 -9.87 0.04 0.23
N GLY A 265 -9.36 -0.19 1.41
CA GLY A 265 -9.76 0.49 2.63
C GLY A 265 -8.74 0.23 3.73
N LEU A 266 -9.05 0.63 4.95
CA LEU A 266 -8.12 0.52 6.07
C LEU A 266 -8.71 -0.25 7.25
N ASN A 267 -7.83 -0.70 8.11
CA ASN A 267 -8.11 -1.35 9.39
C ASN A 267 -6.92 -1.18 10.35
N TYR A 268 -6.93 -1.88 11.48
CA TYR A 268 -5.85 -1.88 12.48
C TYR A 268 -5.21 -3.25 12.65
N ASP A 269 -5.32 -4.12 11.64
CA ASP A 269 -5.03 -5.54 11.84
C ASP A 269 -3.52 -5.80 11.99
N VAL A 270 -2.62 -5.05 11.34
CA VAL A 270 -1.16 -5.17 11.57
C VAL A 270 -0.82 -4.79 13.01
N PHE A 271 -1.32 -3.65 13.51
CA PHE A 271 -1.06 -3.21 14.87
C PHE A 271 -1.60 -4.20 15.93
N ARG A 272 -2.71 -4.85 15.65
CA ARG A 272 -3.32 -5.85 16.54
C ARG A 272 -2.58 -7.18 16.60
N LEU A 273 -1.63 -7.43 15.70
CA LEU A 273 -0.73 -8.58 15.84
C LEU A 273 0.17 -8.48 17.08
N GLU A 274 0.47 -7.27 17.52
CA GLU A 274 1.38 -7.02 18.64
C GLU A 274 0.67 -6.61 19.93
N THR A 275 -0.51 -5.97 19.84
CA THR A 275 -1.13 -5.31 20.99
C THR A 275 -2.65 -5.32 20.91
N SER A 276 -3.28 -5.34 22.07
CA SER A 276 -4.73 -5.11 22.21
C SER A 276 -5.09 -3.63 22.42
N ARG A 277 -4.09 -2.74 22.53
CA ARG A 277 -4.33 -1.29 22.64
C ARG A 277 -4.88 -0.77 21.31
N HIS A 278 -5.52 0.39 21.38
CA HIS A 278 -5.82 1.20 20.21
C HIS A 278 -4.82 2.36 20.11
N ALA A 279 -4.30 2.58 18.91
CA ALA A 279 -3.56 3.77 18.52
C ALA A 279 -3.82 3.97 17.02
N GLU A 280 -3.62 5.18 16.52
CA GLU A 280 -3.79 5.45 15.08
C GLU A 280 -2.57 4.93 14.29
N ARG A 281 -2.49 3.60 14.16
CA ARG A 281 -1.51 2.84 13.37
C ARG A 281 -2.28 1.87 12.50
N ARG A 282 -2.72 2.39 11.37
CA ARG A 282 -3.66 1.74 10.47
C ARG A 282 -2.94 0.82 9.47
N SER A 283 -3.71 0.06 8.71
CA SER A 283 -3.20 -0.87 7.71
C SER A 283 -4.14 -0.88 6.51
N VAL A 284 -3.61 -0.75 5.31
CA VAL A 284 -4.38 -0.85 4.06
C VAL A 284 -4.64 -2.31 3.71
N SER A 285 -5.88 -2.60 3.37
CA SER A 285 -6.32 -3.87 2.77
C SER A 285 -7.04 -3.63 1.45
N ALA A 286 -7.17 -4.69 0.65
CA ALA A 286 -7.90 -4.67 -0.61
C ALA A 286 -8.77 -5.92 -0.74
N ALA A 287 -9.87 -5.80 -1.47
CA ALA A 287 -10.77 -6.90 -1.80
C ALA A 287 -11.25 -6.78 -3.24
N GLU A 288 -11.51 -7.92 -3.89
CA GLU A 288 -12.18 -7.95 -5.19
C GLU A 288 -13.65 -7.56 -4.99
N MET A 289 -14.13 -6.62 -5.81
CA MET A 289 -15.47 -6.05 -5.74
C MET A 289 -16.29 -6.40 -6.99
N THR A 290 -17.57 -6.66 -6.83
CA THR A 290 -18.49 -7.03 -7.92
C THR A 290 -19.72 -6.15 -7.94
N TYR A 291 -20.39 -6.13 -9.10
CA TYR A 291 -21.58 -5.33 -9.35
C TYR A 291 -22.79 -6.22 -9.66
N ASN A 292 -23.96 -5.78 -9.26
CA ASN A 292 -25.24 -6.33 -9.68
C ASN A 292 -25.57 -5.93 -11.13
N ALA A 293 -26.57 -6.56 -11.72
CA ALA A 293 -26.99 -6.30 -13.10
C ALA A 293 -27.53 -4.86 -13.31
N ASP A 294 -28.04 -4.22 -12.26
CA ASP A 294 -28.53 -2.84 -12.29
C ASP A 294 -27.42 -1.79 -12.06
N GLY A 295 -26.18 -2.24 -11.86
CA GLY A 295 -25.02 -1.41 -11.60
C GLY A 295 -24.77 -1.11 -10.13
N THR A 296 -25.64 -1.52 -9.21
CA THR A 296 -25.35 -1.41 -7.77
C THR A 296 -24.21 -2.36 -7.38
N ILE A 297 -23.53 -2.05 -6.28
CA ILE A 297 -22.38 -2.82 -5.80
C ILE A 297 -22.87 -3.95 -4.90
N GLN A 298 -22.28 -5.14 -5.04
CA GLN A 298 -22.47 -6.22 -4.08
C GLN A 298 -21.69 -5.91 -2.81
N GLU A 299 -22.37 -5.92 -1.68
CA GLU A 299 -21.74 -5.66 -0.38
C GLU A 299 -20.64 -6.68 -0.08
N LEU A 300 -19.49 -6.19 0.36
CA LEU A 300 -18.34 -6.99 0.77
C LEU A 300 -18.42 -7.30 2.25
N PRO A 301 -18.02 -8.51 2.67
CA PRO A 301 -17.71 -8.76 4.06
C PRO A 301 -16.48 -7.94 4.49
N TYR A 302 -16.14 -7.97 5.79
CA TYR A 302 -14.93 -7.34 6.25
C TYR A 302 -13.67 -7.91 5.56
N PHE A 303 -12.66 -7.06 5.33
CA PHE A 303 -11.48 -7.41 4.53
C PHE A 303 -10.83 -8.75 4.85
N LEU A 304 -10.73 -9.15 6.14
CA LEU A 304 -10.16 -10.45 6.52
C LEU A 304 -10.99 -11.65 6.03
N ASP A 305 -12.26 -11.43 5.74
CA ASP A 305 -13.18 -12.47 5.27
C ASP A 305 -13.30 -12.50 3.74
N CYS A 306 -12.65 -11.53 3.06
CA CYS A 306 -12.56 -11.45 1.61
C CYS A 306 -11.42 -12.32 1.05
N LYS A 307 -11.51 -12.65 -0.24
CA LYS A 307 -10.39 -13.16 -1.01
C LYS A 307 -9.77 -12.04 -1.84
N LEU A 308 -8.45 -12.08 -1.95
CA LEU A 308 -7.70 -11.29 -2.94
C LEU A 308 -6.90 -12.28 -3.79
N GLU A 309 -7.38 -12.52 -5.01
CA GLU A 309 -6.71 -13.41 -5.95
C GLU A 309 -5.60 -12.68 -6.68
N GLN A 310 -4.49 -13.38 -6.90
CA GLN A 310 -3.37 -12.85 -7.67
C GLN A 310 -3.76 -12.74 -9.15
N ALA A 311 -3.55 -11.57 -9.74
CA ALA A 311 -3.86 -11.27 -11.13
C ALA A 311 -2.71 -11.67 -12.06
N GLY A 312 -2.49 -12.96 -12.25
CA GLY A 312 -1.40 -13.54 -13.05
C GLY A 312 -0.32 -14.18 -12.17
N THR A 313 0.88 -14.39 -12.74
CA THR A 313 2.03 -14.97 -12.05
C THR A 313 3.17 -13.97 -11.91
N PHE A 314 4.07 -14.22 -10.97
CA PHE A 314 5.23 -13.38 -10.71
C PHE A 314 6.47 -13.87 -11.43
N ASN A 315 7.15 -12.99 -12.18
CA ASN A 315 8.35 -13.34 -12.93
C ASN A 315 9.63 -13.19 -12.08
N PRO A 316 10.35 -14.28 -11.75
CA PRO A 316 11.56 -14.25 -10.94
C PRO A 316 12.84 -14.00 -11.74
N TYR A 317 12.79 -13.96 -13.08
CA TYR A 317 13.95 -13.91 -13.98
C TYR A 317 14.35 -12.48 -14.38
N ARG A 318 14.12 -11.56 -13.48
CA ARG A 318 14.59 -10.17 -13.50
C ARG A 318 15.00 -9.78 -12.09
N ARG A 319 15.76 -8.72 -11.94
CA ARG A 319 16.00 -8.15 -10.62
C ARG A 319 14.66 -7.84 -9.94
N VAL A 320 14.49 -8.37 -8.75
CA VAL A 320 13.36 -8.12 -7.87
C VAL A 320 13.90 -7.48 -6.60
N GLU A 321 13.46 -6.27 -6.30
CA GLU A 321 13.83 -5.60 -5.06
C GLU A 321 13.23 -6.37 -3.87
N ALA A 322 14.01 -6.55 -2.80
CA ALA A 322 13.64 -7.43 -1.67
C ALA A 322 12.40 -6.94 -0.92
N GLU A 323 12.13 -5.65 -0.97
CA GLU A 323 10.90 -5.03 -0.47
C GLU A 323 9.66 -5.31 -1.33
N THR A 324 9.79 -6.12 -2.40
CA THR A 324 8.64 -6.66 -3.15
C THR A 324 8.13 -7.91 -2.47
N MET A 325 6.97 -7.84 -1.84
CA MET A 325 6.45 -8.95 -1.05
C MET A 325 4.93 -8.99 -0.97
N ALA A 326 4.40 -10.18 -0.77
CA ALA A 326 3.01 -10.40 -0.39
C ALA A 326 2.84 -10.43 1.15
N TRP A 327 3.92 -10.72 1.88
CA TRP A 327 3.97 -10.70 3.34
C TRP A 327 5.39 -10.50 3.84
N GLY A 328 5.54 -9.64 4.85
CA GLY A 328 6.81 -9.36 5.52
C GLY A 328 6.56 -8.70 6.87
N TYR A 329 6.05 -9.49 7.84
CA TYR A 329 5.78 -8.98 9.19
C TYR A 329 7.03 -9.07 10.07
N GLY A 330 7.23 -8.02 10.90
CA GLY A 330 8.42 -7.87 11.77
C GLY A 330 9.56 -7.11 11.09
N LEU A 331 9.60 -7.15 9.77
CA LEU A 331 10.61 -6.50 8.94
C LEU A 331 10.34 -5.01 8.77
N LYS A 332 11.39 -4.24 8.47
CA LYS A 332 11.29 -2.84 8.05
C LYS A 332 11.94 -2.64 6.69
N THR A 333 11.57 -1.56 6.03
CA THR A 333 12.18 -1.10 4.79
C THR A 333 12.72 0.31 4.99
N THR A 334 13.92 0.59 4.51
CA THR A 334 14.56 1.89 4.66
C THR A 334 15.50 2.20 3.49
N ARG A 335 15.97 3.43 3.40
CA ARG A 335 17.02 3.91 2.49
C ARG A 335 18.32 4.08 3.25
N GLU A 336 19.47 4.04 2.55
CA GLU A 336 20.76 4.36 3.18
C GLU A 336 20.76 5.76 3.79
N ASN A 337 20.12 6.71 3.09
CA ASN A 337 19.91 8.05 3.62
C ASN A 337 18.41 8.35 3.75
N PRO A 338 17.79 8.13 4.92
CA PRO A 338 16.36 8.37 5.13
C PRO A 338 15.93 9.83 4.88
N SER A 339 16.88 10.78 4.88
CA SER A 339 16.64 12.18 4.54
C SER A 339 17.07 12.55 3.13
N GLY A 340 17.52 11.58 2.36
CA GLY A 340 17.99 11.75 0.98
C GLY A 340 16.87 11.95 -0.03
N PRO A 341 17.22 12.00 -1.32
CA PRO A 341 16.25 12.09 -2.40
C PRO A 341 15.27 10.91 -2.41
N TRP A 342 14.03 11.17 -2.80
CA TRP A 342 12.98 10.13 -2.85
C TRP A 342 13.24 9.00 -3.86
N ASN A 343 14.18 9.16 -4.78
CA ASN A 343 14.54 8.19 -5.80
C ASN A 343 15.66 7.22 -5.40
N GLU A 344 16.13 7.23 -4.16
CA GLU A 344 17.06 6.20 -3.65
C GLU A 344 16.32 4.87 -3.47
N THR A 345 16.97 3.76 -3.83
CA THR A 345 16.42 2.41 -3.62
C THR A 345 16.28 2.08 -2.13
N LEU A 346 15.29 1.28 -1.81
CA LEU A 346 15.09 0.75 -0.49
C LEU A 346 15.81 -0.60 -0.33
N PHE A 347 15.89 -1.06 0.89
CA PHE A 347 16.26 -2.43 1.25
C PHE A 347 15.51 -2.87 2.49
N VAL A 348 15.39 -4.17 2.67
CA VAL A 348 14.80 -4.78 3.86
C VAL A 348 15.83 -4.82 4.98
N THR A 349 15.44 -4.38 6.16
CA THR A 349 16.24 -4.31 7.39
C THR A 349 15.45 -4.80 8.59
N ASP A 350 16.06 -4.72 9.78
CA ASP A 350 15.50 -5.22 11.05
C ASP A 350 15.13 -6.71 10.99
N ILE A 351 15.90 -7.45 10.22
CA ILE A 351 15.70 -8.89 9.99
C ILE A 351 16.11 -9.67 11.23
N ASP A 352 15.14 -10.33 11.86
CA ASP A 352 15.34 -11.19 13.03
C ASP A 352 15.27 -12.69 12.69
N ASP A 353 15.80 -13.53 13.60
CA ASP A 353 15.84 -14.99 13.43
C ASP A 353 14.43 -15.60 13.40
N GLY A 354 14.07 -16.21 12.29
CA GLY A 354 12.78 -16.87 12.09
C GLY A 354 11.76 -16.07 11.29
N GLU A 355 12.01 -14.80 11.03
CA GLU A 355 11.19 -13.98 10.15
C GLU A 355 11.34 -14.41 8.68
N TYR A 356 10.43 -13.93 7.83
CA TYR A 356 10.45 -14.26 6.41
C TYR A 356 9.74 -13.23 5.54
N ILE A 357 10.16 -13.19 4.28
CA ILE A 357 9.44 -12.56 3.18
C ILE A 357 8.71 -13.65 2.39
N LEU A 358 7.47 -13.39 2.02
CA LEU A 358 6.70 -14.22 1.08
C LEU A 358 6.52 -13.47 -0.24
N VAL A 359 6.89 -14.10 -1.35
CA VAL A 359 6.51 -13.69 -2.71
C VAL A 359 5.61 -14.78 -3.29
N ARG A 360 4.38 -14.41 -3.65
CA ARG A 360 3.36 -15.38 -4.10
C ARG A 360 3.40 -15.59 -5.61
N GLY A 361 3.00 -16.81 -6.02
CA GLY A 361 2.75 -17.17 -7.39
C GLY A 361 3.96 -16.98 -8.33
N VAL A 362 5.17 -17.25 -7.83
CA VAL A 362 6.43 -17.14 -8.59
C VAL A 362 6.48 -18.22 -9.66
N ASP A 363 6.53 -17.83 -10.93
CA ASP A 363 6.54 -18.74 -12.06
C ASP A 363 7.97 -19.05 -12.53
N PHE A 364 8.46 -20.19 -12.13
CA PHE A 364 9.75 -20.71 -12.58
C PHE A 364 9.69 -21.38 -13.96
N GLY A 365 8.51 -21.55 -14.56
CA GLY A 365 8.34 -22.18 -15.87
C GLY A 365 9.01 -23.56 -15.95
N SER A 366 9.97 -23.72 -16.86
CA SER A 366 10.73 -24.98 -17.02
C SER A 366 11.77 -25.22 -15.92
N GLY A 367 12.07 -24.23 -15.09
CA GLY A 367 12.93 -24.37 -13.93
C GLY A 367 13.99 -23.27 -13.77
N ALA A 368 14.34 -23.01 -12.53
CA ALA A 368 15.48 -22.19 -12.14
C ALA A 368 16.64 -23.08 -11.65
N SER A 369 17.86 -22.72 -12.03
CA SER A 369 19.08 -23.44 -11.62
C SER A 369 19.76 -22.82 -10.41
N SER A 370 19.63 -21.50 -10.25
CA SER A 370 20.24 -20.75 -9.16
C SER A 370 19.47 -19.47 -8.87
N ILE A 371 19.81 -18.83 -7.77
CA ILE A 371 19.33 -17.51 -7.38
C ILE A 371 20.50 -16.67 -6.88
N ASP A 372 20.52 -15.42 -7.32
CA ASP A 372 21.39 -14.39 -6.81
C ASP A 372 20.63 -13.53 -5.78
N ALA A 373 21.30 -13.07 -4.73
CA ALA A 373 20.76 -12.15 -3.74
C ALA A 373 21.82 -11.15 -3.32
N SER A 374 21.44 -9.87 -3.20
CA SER A 374 22.31 -8.79 -2.71
C SER A 374 22.03 -8.58 -1.23
N CYS A 375 23.06 -8.75 -0.40
CA CYS A 375 22.94 -8.61 1.05
C CYS A 375 24.12 -7.83 1.62
N SER A 376 23.90 -7.16 2.76
CA SER A 376 24.97 -6.53 3.54
C SER A 376 24.83 -6.83 5.03
N SER A 377 25.94 -7.01 5.74
CA SER A 377 25.94 -7.19 7.18
C SER A 377 27.17 -6.56 7.85
N LEU A 378 27.01 -6.19 9.13
CA LEU A 378 28.12 -5.64 9.91
C LEU A 378 28.87 -6.71 10.72
N LEU A 379 28.12 -7.62 11.34
CA LEU A 379 28.68 -8.52 12.35
C LEU A 379 28.78 -9.96 11.84
N PHE A 380 27.81 -10.78 12.23
CA PHE A 380 27.87 -12.23 11.97
C PHE A 380 27.11 -12.65 10.73
N GLY A 381 26.27 -11.74 10.16
CA GLY A 381 25.38 -12.10 9.08
C GLY A 381 24.33 -13.12 9.52
N GLY A 382 24.02 -14.04 8.61
CA GLY A 382 22.99 -15.05 8.84
C GLY A 382 22.84 -15.98 7.64
N ARG A 383 21.64 -16.48 7.45
CA ARG A 383 21.29 -17.36 6.34
C ARG A 383 19.91 -17.01 5.81
N ILE A 384 19.72 -17.07 4.50
CA ILE A 384 18.43 -17.06 3.82
C ILE A 384 18.14 -18.47 3.37
N GLU A 385 17.10 -19.11 3.88
CA GLU A 385 16.57 -20.36 3.34
C GLU A 385 15.48 -20.04 2.32
N ILE A 386 15.64 -20.48 1.08
CA ILE A 386 14.62 -20.37 0.01
C ILE A 386 13.71 -21.59 0.13
N ARG A 387 12.46 -21.37 0.51
CA ARG A 387 11.47 -22.43 0.73
C ARG A 387 10.27 -22.27 -0.17
N LEU A 388 9.66 -23.38 -0.58
CA LEU A 388 8.53 -23.38 -1.50
C LEU A 388 7.24 -23.71 -0.74
N ASP A 389 6.18 -22.96 -1.07
CA ASP A 389 4.77 -23.15 -0.72
C ASP A 389 4.42 -22.91 0.75
N THR A 390 5.34 -23.18 1.68
CA THR A 390 5.17 -22.85 3.10
C THR A 390 6.52 -22.47 3.73
N PRO A 391 6.55 -21.71 4.85
CA PRO A 391 7.80 -21.28 5.48
C PRO A 391 8.63 -22.44 6.06
N ASP A 392 8.04 -23.60 6.24
CA ASP A 392 8.67 -24.88 6.62
C ASP A 392 8.68 -25.92 5.49
N GLY A 393 8.26 -25.51 4.29
CA GLY A 393 8.18 -26.35 3.09
C GLY A 393 9.53 -26.77 2.54
N TRP A 394 9.53 -27.33 1.32
CA TRP A 394 10.74 -27.78 0.67
C TRP A 394 11.80 -26.69 0.60
N LYS A 395 12.98 -26.93 1.17
CA LYS A 395 14.13 -26.03 1.05
C LYS A 395 14.78 -26.21 -0.31
N ALA A 396 14.51 -25.28 -1.21
CA ALA A 396 15.03 -25.28 -2.57
C ALA A 396 16.49 -24.86 -2.65
N GLY A 397 16.93 -23.99 -1.75
CA GLY A 397 18.30 -23.51 -1.64
C GLY A 397 18.54 -22.77 -0.32
N GLU A 398 19.80 -22.40 -0.07
CA GLU A 398 20.15 -21.54 1.05
C GLU A 398 21.35 -20.66 0.69
N ILE A 399 21.35 -19.41 1.20
CA ILE A 399 22.41 -18.43 1.02
C ILE A 399 22.97 -18.10 2.39
N ASP A 400 24.25 -18.37 2.62
CA ASP A 400 24.95 -17.87 3.78
C ASP A 400 25.37 -16.42 3.54
N VAL A 401 24.93 -15.52 4.41
CA VAL A 401 25.30 -14.10 4.40
C VAL A 401 26.46 -13.90 5.36
N PRO A 402 27.69 -13.66 4.87
CA PRO A 402 28.85 -13.45 5.72
C PRO A 402 28.86 -12.02 6.30
N ASN A 403 29.85 -11.72 7.14
CA ASN A 403 30.18 -10.34 7.47
C ASN A 403 30.75 -9.63 6.25
N THR A 404 29.97 -8.74 5.64
CA THR A 404 30.36 -7.97 4.44
C THR A 404 30.93 -6.59 4.78
N LYS A 405 31.08 -6.24 6.06
CA LYS A 405 31.52 -4.91 6.52
C LYS A 405 30.64 -3.78 5.96
N PHE A 406 29.33 -3.98 5.99
CA PHE A 406 28.29 -3.08 5.43
C PHE A 406 28.32 -2.88 3.91
N LYS A 407 29.07 -3.64 3.16
CA LYS A 407 29.04 -3.58 1.70
C LYS A 407 28.01 -4.58 1.17
N TYR A 408 27.24 -4.17 0.20
CA TYR A 408 26.38 -5.09 -0.51
C TYR A 408 27.21 -6.03 -1.38
N GLU A 409 27.01 -7.31 -1.20
CA GLU A 409 27.64 -8.38 -1.96
C GLU A 409 26.56 -9.24 -2.62
N THR A 410 26.76 -9.60 -3.89
CA THR A 410 25.90 -10.56 -4.58
C THR A 410 26.34 -11.97 -4.21
N LEU A 411 25.44 -12.70 -3.59
CA LEU A 411 25.62 -14.06 -3.13
C LEU A 411 24.75 -14.99 -3.98
N THR A 412 25.30 -16.13 -4.42
CA THR A 412 24.62 -17.08 -5.30
C THR A 412 24.47 -18.43 -4.65
N THR A 413 23.30 -19.06 -4.84
CA THR A 413 23.13 -20.49 -4.50
C THR A 413 22.42 -21.24 -5.60
N ALA A 414 22.68 -22.54 -5.69
CA ALA A 414 21.93 -23.43 -6.57
C ALA A 414 20.51 -23.68 -6.04
N LEU A 415 19.55 -23.79 -6.94
CA LEU A 415 18.17 -24.13 -6.63
C LEU A 415 17.82 -25.54 -7.08
N THR A 416 16.94 -26.19 -6.32
CA THR A 416 16.41 -27.52 -6.62
C THR A 416 14.89 -27.52 -6.56
N ARG A 417 14.23 -28.23 -7.46
CA ARG A 417 12.76 -28.36 -7.56
C ARG A 417 12.02 -27.03 -7.80
N CYS A 418 12.70 -26.05 -8.35
CA CYS A 418 12.09 -24.76 -8.72
C CYS A 418 11.62 -24.83 -10.18
N ASN A 419 10.47 -25.43 -10.43
CA ASN A 419 9.79 -25.49 -11.72
C ASN A 419 8.27 -25.34 -11.53
N GLY A 420 7.59 -24.73 -12.50
CA GLY A 420 6.17 -24.36 -12.34
C GLY A 420 5.97 -23.14 -11.44
N VAL A 421 4.79 -23.01 -10.87
CA VAL A 421 4.40 -21.87 -10.03
C VAL A 421 4.43 -22.27 -8.55
N HIS A 422 5.13 -21.47 -7.73
CA HIS A 422 5.25 -21.68 -6.30
C HIS A 422 5.10 -20.36 -5.52
N ASP A 423 4.65 -20.43 -4.30
CA ASP A 423 4.85 -19.41 -3.31
C ASP A 423 6.28 -19.53 -2.76
N VAL A 424 7.07 -18.45 -2.81
CA VAL A 424 8.49 -18.46 -2.39
C VAL A 424 8.64 -17.75 -1.07
N TYR A 425 9.23 -18.44 -0.11
CA TYR A 425 9.54 -17.91 1.22
C TYR A 425 11.06 -17.74 1.35
N PHE A 426 11.50 -16.52 1.62
CA PHE A 426 12.86 -16.21 2.06
C PHE A 426 12.87 -16.19 3.58
N VAL A 427 13.24 -17.33 4.19
CA VAL A 427 13.21 -17.49 5.65
C VAL A 427 14.57 -17.16 6.23
N PHE A 428 14.63 -16.21 7.15
CA PHE A 428 15.87 -15.70 7.73
C PHE A 428 16.27 -16.49 8.97
N LYS A 429 17.54 -16.87 9.03
CA LYS A 429 18.08 -17.70 10.11
C LYS A 429 19.39 -17.11 10.61
N SER A 430 19.48 -17.04 11.93
CA SER A 430 20.77 -16.75 12.59
C SER A 430 21.68 -17.98 12.55
N THR A 431 22.93 -17.74 12.19
CA THR A 431 24.02 -18.74 12.26
C THR A 431 24.93 -18.56 13.48
N SER A 432 24.56 -17.67 14.40
CA SER A 432 25.33 -17.31 15.58
C SER A 432 24.44 -17.10 16.82
N MET A 433 25.01 -16.52 17.88
CA MET A 433 24.26 -16.08 19.08
C MET A 433 23.43 -14.82 18.82
N GLN A 434 23.74 -14.04 17.78
CA GLN A 434 22.95 -12.86 17.37
C GLN A 434 21.61 -13.34 16.78
N LYS A 435 20.49 -12.85 17.32
CA LYS A 435 19.15 -13.24 16.90
C LYS A 435 18.36 -12.09 16.30
N ARG A 436 18.91 -10.88 16.31
CA ARG A 436 18.26 -9.66 15.79
C ARG A 436 19.20 -8.91 14.87
N ASN A 437 18.61 -8.15 13.94
CA ASN A 437 19.33 -7.31 12.99
C ASN A 437 20.45 -8.10 12.29
N LEU A 438 20.09 -9.22 11.65
CA LEU A 438 21.06 -10.17 11.10
C LEU A 438 21.85 -9.57 9.94
N PHE A 439 21.14 -8.99 8.97
CA PHE A 439 21.69 -8.38 7.75
C PHE A 439 20.62 -7.53 7.06
N ASN A 440 21.02 -6.77 6.03
CA ASN A 440 20.11 -6.10 5.09
C ASN A 440 20.00 -6.92 3.81
N PHE A 441 18.81 -6.95 3.21
CA PHE A 441 18.51 -7.64 1.96
C PHE A 441 17.98 -6.63 0.93
N ASP A 442 18.69 -6.50 -0.21
CA ASP A 442 18.48 -5.44 -1.21
C ASP A 442 17.65 -5.95 -2.40
N TRP A 443 18.11 -7.02 -3.07
CA TRP A 443 17.41 -7.60 -4.22
C TRP A 443 17.73 -9.08 -4.41
N TRP A 444 16.93 -9.75 -5.24
CA TRP A 444 17.18 -11.12 -5.69
C TRP A 444 16.80 -11.31 -7.16
N GLU A 445 17.36 -12.34 -7.81
CA GLU A 445 17.05 -12.73 -9.18
C GLU A 445 17.30 -14.23 -9.38
N ALA A 446 16.31 -14.96 -9.88
CA ALA A 446 16.48 -16.35 -10.28
C ALA A 446 17.14 -16.44 -11.67
N LYS A 447 17.93 -17.48 -11.88
CA LYS A 447 18.55 -17.77 -13.20
C LYS A 447 17.94 -19.04 -13.78
N LYS A 448 17.56 -18.97 -15.06
CA LYS A 448 16.99 -20.11 -15.77
C LYS A 448 17.97 -21.27 -15.82
N SER A 449 17.45 -22.50 -15.71
CA SER A 449 18.21 -23.67 -16.05
C SER A 449 18.65 -23.58 -17.51
N SER A 450 19.96 -23.73 -17.78
CA SER A 450 20.42 -23.86 -19.14
C SER A 450 19.82 -25.15 -19.69
N VAL A 451 18.87 -25.04 -20.61
CA VAL A 451 18.43 -26.19 -21.42
C VAL A 451 19.64 -26.57 -22.25
N GLY A 452 20.34 -27.61 -21.84
CA GLY A 452 21.41 -28.19 -22.65
C GLY A 452 20.77 -28.62 -23.98
N ASN A 453 21.11 -27.94 -25.07
CA ASN A 453 20.93 -28.51 -26.40
C ASN A 453 21.75 -29.79 -26.45
N LYS A 454 21.09 -30.92 -26.20
CA LYS A 454 21.60 -32.26 -26.56
C LYS A 454 20.92 -32.74 -27.82
#